data_46818bbb747325129cfacfaa7123c68f
#
_entry.id   46818bbb747325129cfacfaa7123c68f
#
_cell.length_a   1.000
_cell.length_b   1.000
_cell.length_c   1.000
_cell.angle_alpha   90.00
_cell.angle_beta   90.00
_cell.angle_gamma   90.00
#
_symmetry.space_group_name_H-M   'P 1'
#
loop_
_entity.id
_entity.type
_entity.pdbx_description
1 polymer ?
#
loop_
_entity_poly.entity_id
_entity_poly.type
_entity_poly.pdbx_seq_one_letter_code
_entity_poly.pdbx_strand_id
1 'polypeptide(L)'
;MVQMGDEAELAALLGHELGHVNARHAAQRQGQALLVAVAAAGLEAASSDSDWAPLIGLGAQIGSSALLANYSRENEREADALGQQYLVRAGYPATGMVRLHQLLIGERERRPSVLETMFSSHPMSTERRDTARRLAETVYADSDKAPAQRERYMDRTAGLRHLKPTIEACQAGETAMSKKRLPEAERQFAQALALTPGDYPALLRMGQCLQAQGRLADARRLVQRAREAYPGEAQAVKLGASLKLGMRDPAGALSDLQAYERLLPGDPGTVFLQGVALEGMGRRVAAAQQFARYLQSVPQGQAAGYATARLQAWGYMQRPPQPR
;
A
#
# COMPACT_ATOMS: atom_id res chain seq x y z
N MET A 1 -12.00 2.76 10.66
CA MET A 1 -13.15 2.12 11.35
C MET A 1 -13.03 2.16 12.88
N VAL A 2 -12.01 1.65 13.52
CA VAL A 2 -11.90 1.62 15.01
C VAL A 2 -11.83 2.99 15.68
N GLN A 3 -11.57 4.05 14.95
CA GLN A 3 -11.51 5.43 15.45
C GLN A 3 -12.83 6.18 15.28
N MET A 4 -13.71 5.73 14.40
CA MET A 4 -15.03 6.33 14.18
C MET A 4 -15.95 6.03 15.36
N GLY A 5 -16.83 6.98 15.68
CA GLY A 5 -17.72 6.92 16.83
C GLY A 5 -19.09 6.34 16.54
N ASP A 6 -19.55 6.38 15.28
CA ASP A 6 -20.90 5.94 14.90
C ASP A 6 -20.99 5.56 13.40
N GLU A 7 -22.17 5.05 12.98
CA GLU A 7 -22.40 4.70 11.59
C GLU A 7 -22.48 5.92 10.66
N ALA A 8 -22.92 7.07 11.14
CA ALA A 8 -22.99 8.26 10.32
C ALA A 8 -21.59 8.72 9.87
N GLU A 9 -20.56 8.57 10.71
CA GLU A 9 -19.17 8.84 10.31
C GLU A 9 -18.68 7.85 9.26
N LEU A 10 -19.03 6.55 9.38
CA LEU A 10 -18.72 5.55 8.38
C LEU A 10 -19.45 5.79 7.06
N ALA A 11 -20.75 6.13 7.15
CA ALA A 11 -21.57 6.46 5.99
C ALA A 11 -21.07 7.74 5.28
N ALA A 12 -20.56 8.72 6.05
CA ALA A 12 -19.93 9.91 5.48
C ALA A 12 -18.65 9.56 4.69
N LEU A 13 -17.79 8.70 5.23
CA LEU A 13 -16.59 8.22 4.53
C LEU A 13 -16.96 7.48 3.24
N LEU A 14 -17.87 6.52 3.32
CA LEU A 14 -18.31 5.76 2.14
C LEU A 14 -19.00 6.66 1.12
N GLY A 15 -19.79 7.63 1.58
CA GLY A 15 -20.41 8.63 0.72
C GLY A 15 -19.39 9.49 -0.01
N HIS A 16 -18.34 9.93 0.66
CA HIS A 16 -17.23 10.68 0.06
C HIS A 16 -16.53 9.86 -1.05
N GLU A 17 -16.18 8.61 -0.77
CA GLU A 17 -15.55 7.72 -1.77
C GLU A 17 -16.49 7.47 -2.97
N LEU A 18 -17.79 7.26 -2.72
CA LEU A 18 -18.79 7.17 -3.78
C LEU A 18 -18.93 8.48 -4.57
N GLY A 19 -18.74 9.62 -3.93
CA GLY A 19 -18.66 10.94 -4.57
C GLY A 19 -17.56 10.98 -5.62
N HIS A 20 -16.35 10.52 -5.27
CA HIS A 20 -15.23 10.40 -6.22
C HIS A 20 -15.54 9.47 -7.40
N VAL A 21 -16.19 8.34 -7.15
CA VAL A 21 -16.58 7.38 -8.20
C VAL A 21 -17.62 7.99 -9.13
N ASN A 22 -18.69 8.60 -8.61
CA ASN A 22 -19.78 9.18 -9.38
C ASN A 22 -19.34 10.38 -10.22
N ALA A 23 -18.49 11.25 -9.64
CA ALA A 23 -17.89 12.37 -10.36
C ALA A 23 -16.76 11.94 -11.30
N ARG A 24 -16.41 10.65 -11.35
CA ARG A 24 -15.35 10.07 -12.19
C ARG A 24 -13.99 10.73 -12.00
N HIS A 25 -13.66 11.16 -10.79
CA HIS A 25 -12.41 11.87 -10.48
C HIS A 25 -11.16 11.08 -10.87
N ALA A 26 -11.17 9.75 -10.71
CA ALA A 26 -10.07 8.90 -11.15
C ALA A 26 -9.86 8.94 -12.67
N ALA A 27 -10.94 8.93 -13.45
CA ALA A 27 -10.88 9.03 -14.92
C ALA A 27 -10.41 10.41 -15.37
N GLN A 28 -10.87 11.47 -14.70
CA GLN A 28 -10.40 12.85 -14.97
C GLN A 28 -8.89 12.98 -14.71
N ARG A 29 -8.39 12.41 -13.61
CA ARG A 29 -6.95 12.35 -13.31
C ARG A 29 -6.16 11.60 -14.38
N GLN A 30 -6.65 10.45 -14.84
CA GLN A 30 -5.99 9.70 -15.90
C GLN A 30 -5.97 10.49 -17.21
N GLY A 31 -7.06 11.18 -17.56
CA GLY A 31 -7.12 12.07 -18.73
C GLY A 31 -6.13 13.24 -18.63
N GLN A 32 -6.05 13.89 -17.47
CA GLN A 32 -5.07 14.95 -17.22
C GLN A 32 -3.63 14.44 -17.29
N ALA A 33 -3.35 13.24 -16.73
CA ALA A 33 -2.05 12.60 -16.82
C ALA A 33 -1.64 12.34 -18.27
N LEU A 34 -2.57 11.83 -19.07
CA LEU A 34 -2.31 11.57 -20.49
C LEU A 34 -2.03 12.89 -21.25
N LEU A 35 -2.80 13.95 -20.99
CA LEU A 35 -2.57 15.26 -21.60
C LEU A 35 -1.20 15.83 -21.21
N VAL A 36 -0.81 15.73 -19.94
CA VAL A 36 0.52 16.17 -19.46
C VAL A 36 1.62 15.34 -20.11
N ALA A 37 1.45 14.02 -20.21
CA ALA A 37 2.43 13.13 -20.85
C ALA A 37 2.59 13.46 -22.35
N VAL A 38 1.48 13.71 -23.07
CA VAL A 38 1.51 14.10 -24.48
C VAL A 38 2.17 15.47 -24.65
N ALA A 39 1.85 16.44 -23.80
CA ALA A 39 2.47 17.76 -23.81
C ALA A 39 3.98 17.69 -23.51
N ALA A 40 4.38 16.87 -22.54
CA ALA A 40 5.78 16.64 -22.21
C ALA A 40 6.55 15.98 -23.36
N ALA A 41 5.97 14.95 -24.00
CA ALA A 41 6.56 14.29 -25.17
C ALA A 41 6.69 15.25 -26.36
N GLY A 42 5.68 16.11 -26.58
CA GLY A 42 5.75 17.16 -27.61
C GLY A 42 6.83 18.19 -27.34
N LEU A 43 7.02 18.60 -26.07
CA LEU A 43 8.07 19.52 -25.67
C LEU A 43 9.47 18.89 -25.78
N GLU A 44 9.61 17.62 -25.39
CA GLU A 44 10.84 16.85 -25.52
C GLU A 44 11.24 16.66 -26.99
N ALA A 45 10.27 16.34 -27.85
CA ALA A 45 10.48 16.25 -29.31
C ALA A 45 10.89 17.60 -29.93
N ALA A 46 10.28 18.72 -29.47
CA ALA A 46 10.63 20.06 -29.93
C ALA A 46 11.99 20.55 -29.43
N SER A 47 12.50 20.01 -28.32
CA SER A 47 13.78 20.39 -27.68
C SER A 47 14.88 19.36 -27.85
N SER A 48 14.68 18.32 -28.67
CA SER A 48 15.63 17.21 -28.84
C SER A 48 17.03 17.62 -29.26
N ASP A 49 17.17 18.75 -29.95
CA ASP A 49 18.45 19.30 -30.39
C ASP A 49 19.07 20.31 -29.40
N SER A 50 18.52 20.47 -28.21
CA SER A 50 19.01 21.41 -27.20
C SER A 50 19.68 20.70 -26.01
N ASP A 51 20.73 21.33 -25.46
CA ASP A 51 21.43 20.85 -24.24
C ASP A 51 20.51 20.75 -23.00
N TRP A 52 19.30 21.30 -23.09
CA TRP A 52 18.30 21.33 -22.02
C TRP A 52 17.29 20.17 -22.09
N ALA A 53 17.28 19.36 -23.15
CA ALA A 53 16.32 18.27 -23.35
C ALA A 53 16.22 17.30 -22.15
N PRO A 54 17.34 16.85 -21.54
CA PRO A 54 17.28 15.97 -20.37
C PRO A 54 16.64 16.62 -19.14
N LEU A 55 16.84 17.92 -18.93
CA LEU A 55 16.27 18.67 -17.82
C LEU A 55 14.77 18.94 -18.00
N ILE A 56 14.33 19.17 -19.25
CA ILE A 56 12.93 19.34 -19.61
C ILE A 56 12.17 18.03 -19.39
N GLY A 57 12.71 16.89 -19.84
CA GLY A 57 12.12 15.56 -19.64
C GLY A 57 12.01 15.20 -18.14
N LEU A 58 13.04 15.48 -17.36
CA LEU A 58 13.03 15.25 -15.90
C LEU A 58 12.01 16.16 -15.20
N GLY A 59 11.94 17.44 -15.57
CA GLY A 59 10.98 18.38 -15.04
C GLY A 59 9.53 17.99 -15.33
N ALA A 60 9.26 17.54 -16.56
CA ALA A 60 7.95 17.04 -16.96
C ALA A 60 7.55 15.76 -16.20
N GLN A 61 8.49 14.85 -15.98
CA GLN A 61 8.25 13.61 -15.23
C GLN A 61 7.97 13.89 -13.73
N ILE A 62 8.71 14.81 -13.11
CA ILE A 62 8.46 15.23 -11.71
C ILE A 62 7.11 15.95 -11.62
N GLY A 63 6.82 16.87 -12.54
CA GLY A 63 5.55 17.60 -12.59
C GLY A 63 4.34 16.67 -12.74
N SER A 64 4.42 15.69 -13.64
CA SER A 64 3.35 14.70 -13.85
C SER A 64 3.09 13.83 -12.62
N SER A 65 4.14 13.32 -11.96
CA SER A 65 4.01 12.51 -10.74
C SER A 65 3.40 13.31 -9.58
N ALA A 66 3.77 14.56 -9.41
CA ALA A 66 3.18 15.43 -8.38
C ALA A 66 1.71 15.76 -8.65
N LEU A 67 1.34 15.97 -9.93
CA LEU A 67 -0.06 16.21 -10.34
C LEU A 67 -0.95 14.98 -10.13
N LEU A 68 -0.37 13.78 -10.21
CA LEU A 68 -1.08 12.51 -10.07
C LEU A 68 -1.17 12.00 -8.62
N ALA A 69 -0.41 12.59 -7.69
CA ALA A 69 -0.35 12.14 -6.31
C ALA A 69 -1.63 12.41 -5.52
N ASN A 70 -2.34 13.52 -5.81
CA ASN A 70 -3.48 13.99 -5.01
C ASN A 70 -4.69 14.35 -5.87
N TYR A 71 -5.90 14.23 -5.32
CA TYR A 71 -7.07 14.86 -5.88
C TYR A 71 -7.00 16.39 -5.74
N SER A 72 -7.59 17.13 -6.70
CA SER A 72 -7.66 18.58 -6.59
C SER A 72 -8.58 18.99 -5.43
N ARG A 73 -8.41 20.22 -4.92
CA ARG A 73 -9.31 20.75 -3.87
C ARG A 73 -10.76 20.80 -4.33
N GLU A 74 -10.99 21.02 -5.62
CA GLU A 74 -12.30 21.03 -6.25
C GLU A 74 -12.92 19.62 -6.24
N ASN A 75 -12.15 18.60 -6.63
CA ASN A 75 -12.59 17.21 -6.57
C ASN A 75 -12.98 16.79 -5.13
N GLU A 76 -12.20 17.22 -4.15
CA GLU A 76 -12.49 16.95 -2.73
C GLU A 76 -13.78 17.62 -2.27
N ARG A 77 -13.99 18.90 -2.66
CA ARG A 77 -15.23 19.63 -2.32
C ARG A 77 -16.46 19.02 -2.99
N GLU A 78 -16.33 18.58 -4.24
CA GLU A 78 -17.41 17.90 -4.97
C GLU A 78 -17.72 16.53 -4.33
N ALA A 79 -16.70 15.77 -3.99
CA ALA A 79 -16.86 14.49 -3.29
C ALA A 79 -17.51 14.67 -1.90
N ASP A 80 -17.14 15.71 -1.14
CA ASP A 80 -17.78 16.04 0.13
C ASP A 80 -19.25 16.40 -0.04
N ALA A 81 -19.59 17.25 -1.01
CA ALA A 81 -20.96 17.69 -1.28
C ALA A 81 -21.86 16.50 -1.68
N LEU A 82 -21.38 15.67 -2.61
CA LEU A 82 -22.06 14.43 -3.02
C LEU A 82 -22.16 13.45 -1.85
N GLY A 83 -21.07 13.26 -1.11
CA GLY A 83 -21.02 12.36 0.04
C GLY A 83 -21.99 12.75 1.14
N GLN A 84 -22.10 14.04 1.45
CA GLN A 84 -23.07 14.53 2.44
C GLN A 84 -24.51 14.37 1.97
N GLN A 85 -24.78 14.54 0.67
CA GLN A 85 -26.08 14.25 0.09
C GLN A 85 -26.43 12.76 0.19
N TYR A 86 -25.48 11.86 -0.10
CA TYR A 86 -25.70 10.41 -0.01
C TYR A 86 -25.91 9.97 1.43
N LEU A 87 -25.16 10.53 2.37
CA LEU A 87 -25.32 10.32 3.81
C LEU A 87 -26.75 10.60 4.26
N VAL A 88 -27.29 11.78 3.90
CA VAL A 88 -28.65 12.19 4.25
C VAL A 88 -29.70 11.31 3.58
N ARG A 89 -29.53 10.97 2.29
CA ARG A 89 -30.43 10.06 1.58
C ARG A 89 -30.42 8.65 2.17
N ALA A 90 -29.33 8.23 2.76
CA ALA A 90 -29.21 6.96 3.47
C ALA A 90 -29.85 6.98 4.88
N GLY A 91 -30.42 8.12 5.30
CA GLY A 91 -31.13 8.26 6.57
C GLY A 91 -30.22 8.57 7.77
N TYR A 92 -29.02 9.09 7.52
CA TYR A 92 -28.10 9.53 8.58
C TYR A 92 -28.05 11.05 8.69
N PRO A 93 -27.67 11.59 9.87
CA PRO A 93 -27.54 13.02 10.07
C PRO A 93 -26.35 13.59 9.27
N ALA A 94 -26.55 14.73 8.61
CA ALA A 94 -25.50 15.40 7.82
C ALA A 94 -24.27 15.78 8.66
N THR A 95 -24.43 15.93 9.98
CA THR A 95 -23.34 16.13 10.95
C THR A 95 -22.34 14.98 11.02
N GLY A 96 -22.66 13.79 10.47
CA GLY A 96 -21.72 12.69 10.29
C GLY A 96 -20.48 13.09 9.46
N MET A 97 -20.64 13.89 8.40
CA MET A 97 -19.52 14.43 7.60
C MET A 97 -18.64 15.38 8.42
N VAL A 98 -19.27 16.23 9.25
CA VAL A 98 -18.54 17.15 10.12
C VAL A 98 -17.68 16.41 11.13
N ARG A 99 -18.25 15.37 11.77
CA ARG A 99 -17.51 14.54 12.74
C ARG A 99 -16.39 13.75 12.06
N LEU A 100 -16.62 13.21 10.87
CA LEU A 100 -15.58 12.56 10.08
C LEU A 100 -14.41 13.51 9.82
N HIS A 101 -14.66 14.72 9.35
CA HIS A 101 -13.61 15.72 9.13
C HIS A 101 -12.88 16.11 10.42
N GLN A 102 -13.58 16.26 11.53
CA GLN A 102 -12.97 16.53 12.84
C GLN A 102 -12.05 15.39 13.28
N LEU A 103 -12.52 14.14 13.13
CA LEU A 103 -11.72 12.96 13.43
C LEU A 103 -10.44 12.95 12.62
N LEU A 104 -10.54 13.16 11.31
CA LEU A 104 -9.42 13.13 10.39
C LEU A 104 -8.39 14.25 10.66
N ILE A 105 -8.85 15.49 10.96
CA ILE A 105 -7.97 16.59 11.34
C ILE A 105 -7.23 16.27 12.65
N GLY A 106 -7.94 15.80 13.67
CA GLY A 106 -7.35 15.48 14.97
C GLY A 106 -6.35 14.31 14.93
N GLU A 107 -6.58 13.31 14.07
CA GLU A 107 -5.64 12.18 13.88
C GLU A 107 -4.38 12.63 13.14
N ARG A 108 -4.48 13.52 12.16
CA ARG A 108 -3.31 14.10 11.47
C ARG A 108 -2.37 14.82 12.44
N GLU A 109 -2.92 15.54 13.41
CA GLU A 109 -2.12 16.23 14.43
C GLU A 109 -1.43 15.27 15.39
N ARG A 110 -2.06 14.14 15.73
CA ARG A 110 -1.55 13.16 16.69
C ARG A 110 -0.56 12.16 16.09
N ARG A 111 -0.79 11.71 14.84
CA ARG A 111 -0.05 10.63 14.19
C ARG A 111 0.15 10.91 12.69
N PRO A 112 1.00 11.86 12.31
CA PRO A 112 1.16 12.25 10.90
C PRO A 112 1.56 11.09 10.00
N SER A 113 2.37 10.14 10.48
CA SER A 113 2.94 9.07 9.66
C SER A 113 1.98 7.93 9.28
N VAL A 114 0.97 7.63 10.11
CA VAL A 114 0.06 6.49 9.90
C VAL A 114 -1.04 6.82 8.90
N LEU A 115 -1.45 8.08 8.84
CA LEU A 115 -2.51 8.58 7.96
C LEU A 115 -1.96 9.30 6.71
N GLU A 116 -0.65 9.46 6.62
CA GLU A 116 0.01 10.18 5.53
C GLU A 116 -0.37 9.59 4.15
N THR A 117 -0.54 8.29 4.04
CA THR A 117 -0.96 7.64 2.81
C THR A 117 -2.42 7.93 2.45
N MET A 118 -3.35 7.96 3.43
CA MET A 118 -4.75 8.34 3.19
C MET A 118 -4.90 9.85 2.94
N PHE A 119 -4.15 10.69 3.66
CA PHE A 119 -4.21 12.14 3.53
C PHE A 119 -3.38 12.67 2.37
N SER A 120 -2.41 11.89 1.87
CA SER A 120 -1.68 12.27 0.66
C SER A 120 -2.57 12.28 -0.57
N SER A 121 -3.58 11.42 -0.65
CA SER A 121 -4.56 11.41 -1.74
C SER A 121 -5.76 12.34 -1.50
N HIS A 122 -6.14 12.60 -0.23
CA HIS A 122 -7.32 13.38 0.18
C HIS A 122 -6.93 14.49 1.19
N PRO A 123 -6.41 15.64 0.73
CA PRO A 123 -5.95 16.70 1.63
C PRO A 123 -7.11 17.29 2.45
N MET A 124 -7.03 17.09 3.76
CA MET A 124 -8.00 17.62 4.72
C MET A 124 -7.75 19.09 5.05
N SER A 125 -8.82 19.87 5.17
CA SER A 125 -8.76 21.26 5.59
C SER A 125 -9.90 21.62 6.55
N THR A 126 -9.66 22.61 7.38
CA THR A 126 -10.71 23.20 8.27
C THR A 126 -11.83 23.81 7.43
N GLU A 127 -11.53 24.34 6.25
CA GLU A 127 -12.52 24.90 5.32
C GLU A 127 -13.54 23.84 4.87
N ARG A 128 -13.10 22.61 4.55
CA ARG A 128 -13.97 21.50 4.15
C ARG A 128 -14.92 21.14 5.30
N ARG A 129 -14.38 20.99 6.52
CA ARG A 129 -15.18 20.76 7.73
C ARG A 129 -16.22 21.86 7.94
N ASP A 130 -15.82 23.13 7.82
CA ASP A 130 -16.71 24.27 8.09
C ASP A 130 -17.79 24.42 6.99
N THR A 131 -17.48 24.04 5.77
CA THR A 131 -18.45 23.94 4.68
C THR A 131 -19.46 22.82 4.95
N ALA A 132 -19.01 21.62 5.36
CA ALA A 132 -19.90 20.52 5.74
C ALA A 132 -20.82 20.91 6.93
N ARG A 133 -20.30 21.65 7.90
CA ARG A 133 -21.08 22.17 9.04
C ARG A 133 -22.16 23.11 8.57
N ARG A 134 -21.82 24.12 7.77
CA ARG A 134 -22.80 25.08 7.22
C ARG A 134 -23.90 24.37 6.44
N LEU A 135 -23.57 23.38 5.62
CA LEU A 135 -24.58 22.60 4.88
C LEU A 135 -25.47 21.78 5.82
N ALA A 136 -24.91 21.20 6.87
CA ALA A 136 -25.68 20.48 7.89
C ALA A 136 -26.66 21.40 8.63
N GLU A 137 -26.26 22.64 8.95
CA GLU A 137 -27.06 23.61 9.68
C GLU A 137 -28.11 24.32 8.79
N THR A 138 -27.96 24.29 7.47
CA THR A 138 -28.86 25.01 6.53
C THR A 138 -29.62 24.05 5.63
N VAL A 139 -28.96 23.49 4.61
CA VAL A 139 -29.59 22.64 3.58
C VAL A 139 -30.12 21.34 4.15
N TYR A 140 -29.43 20.78 5.13
CA TYR A 140 -29.72 19.47 5.71
C TYR A 140 -30.14 19.54 7.18
N ALA A 141 -30.60 20.68 7.67
CA ALA A 141 -30.96 20.88 9.07
C ALA A 141 -31.96 19.83 9.62
N ASP A 142 -32.93 19.42 8.80
CA ASP A 142 -33.90 18.38 9.17
C ASP A 142 -33.28 17.00 9.37
N SER A 143 -32.11 16.73 8.77
CA SER A 143 -31.42 15.45 8.92
C SER A 143 -30.83 15.23 10.32
N ASP A 144 -30.67 16.28 11.12
CA ASP A 144 -30.13 16.19 12.49
C ASP A 144 -30.99 15.34 13.40
N LYS A 145 -32.27 15.19 13.08
CA LYS A 145 -33.22 14.30 13.77
C LYS A 145 -32.97 12.82 13.51
N ALA A 146 -32.20 12.49 12.45
CA ALA A 146 -31.90 11.11 12.12
C ALA A 146 -30.89 10.49 13.11
N PRO A 147 -31.02 9.19 13.43
CA PRO A 147 -30.13 8.54 14.36
C PRO A 147 -28.74 8.31 13.76
N ALA A 148 -27.67 8.65 14.49
CA ALA A 148 -26.29 8.36 14.08
C ALA A 148 -25.91 6.87 14.25
N GLN A 149 -26.78 6.07 14.85
CA GLN A 149 -26.63 4.61 15.06
C GLN A 149 -25.35 4.22 15.82
N ARG A 150 -25.01 5.00 16.84
CA ARG A 150 -23.78 4.80 17.62
C ARG A 150 -23.70 3.42 18.28
N GLU A 151 -24.76 3.02 19.01
CA GLU A 151 -24.77 1.75 19.75
C GLU A 151 -24.59 0.57 18.79
N ARG A 152 -25.39 0.50 17.74
CA ARG A 152 -25.28 -0.52 16.70
C ARG A 152 -23.87 -0.57 16.10
N TYR A 153 -23.27 0.58 15.84
CA TYR A 153 -21.90 0.66 15.32
C TYR A 153 -20.87 0.12 16.30
N MET A 154 -20.97 0.50 17.57
CA MET A 154 -20.05 0.04 18.61
C MET A 154 -20.15 -1.48 18.80
N ASP A 155 -21.35 -2.04 18.83
CA ASP A 155 -21.58 -3.48 18.95
C ASP A 155 -21.02 -4.25 17.75
N ARG A 156 -21.33 -3.80 16.53
CA ARG A 156 -20.86 -4.45 15.30
C ARG A 156 -19.37 -4.34 15.10
N THR A 157 -18.72 -3.34 15.66
CA THR A 157 -17.26 -3.14 15.57
C THR A 157 -16.50 -3.56 16.84
N ALA A 158 -17.17 -4.12 17.84
CA ALA A 158 -16.55 -4.51 19.11
C ALA A 158 -15.34 -5.43 18.93
N GLY A 159 -15.46 -6.48 18.11
CA GLY A 159 -14.35 -7.40 17.81
C GLY A 159 -13.15 -6.68 17.17
N LEU A 160 -13.42 -5.77 16.22
CA LEU A 160 -12.36 -4.99 15.58
C LEU A 160 -11.71 -4.00 16.55
N ARG A 161 -12.50 -3.40 17.45
CA ARG A 161 -12.01 -2.47 18.49
C ARG A 161 -11.12 -3.18 19.51
N HIS A 162 -11.43 -4.42 19.83
CA HIS A 162 -10.60 -5.24 20.71
C HIS A 162 -9.20 -5.46 20.14
N LEU A 163 -9.06 -5.49 18.81
CA LEU A 163 -7.78 -5.60 18.12
C LEU A 163 -6.99 -4.28 18.05
N LYS A 164 -7.58 -3.13 18.44
CA LYS A 164 -6.92 -1.83 18.32
C LYS A 164 -5.53 -1.78 18.96
N PRO A 165 -5.31 -2.26 20.21
CA PRO A 165 -3.97 -2.25 20.81
C PRO A 165 -2.96 -3.10 20.04
N THR A 166 -3.39 -4.24 19.50
CA THR A 166 -2.54 -5.11 18.65
C THR A 166 -2.13 -4.40 17.37
N ILE A 167 -3.09 -3.74 16.71
CA ILE A 167 -2.85 -2.96 15.49
C ILE A 167 -1.87 -1.81 15.77
N GLU A 168 -2.06 -1.07 16.87
CA GLU A 168 -1.17 0.03 17.26
C GLU A 168 0.26 -0.45 17.55
N ALA A 169 0.42 -1.58 18.21
CA ALA A 169 1.72 -2.18 18.44
C ALA A 169 2.38 -2.63 17.11
N CYS A 170 1.63 -3.24 16.18
CA CYS A 170 2.13 -3.57 14.85
C CYS A 170 2.61 -2.33 14.08
N GLN A 171 1.83 -1.24 14.08
CA GLN A 171 2.19 0.01 13.42
C GLN A 171 3.45 0.65 14.01
N ALA A 172 3.58 0.62 15.34
CA ALA A 172 4.80 1.07 16.02
C ALA A 172 6.03 0.23 15.62
N GLY A 173 5.85 -1.09 15.50
CA GLY A 173 6.87 -2.01 15.04
C GLY A 173 7.29 -1.73 13.58
N GLU A 174 6.34 -1.51 12.68
CA GLU A 174 6.61 -1.15 11.28
C GLU A 174 7.35 0.19 11.18
N THR A 175 6.96 1.17 11.99
CA THR A 175 7.65 2.47 12.07
C THR A 175 9.09 2.30 12.56
N ALA A 176 9.34 1.44 13.53
CA ALA A 176 10.69 1.13 14.01
C ALA A 176 11.50 0.40 12.92
N MET A 177 10.90 -0.56 12.19
CA MET A 177 11.55 -1.24 11.06
C MET A 177 11.96 -0.28 9.95
N SER A 178 11.09 0.64 9.55
CA SER A 178 11.41 1.62 8.51
C SER A 178 12.60 2.51 8.88
N LYS A 179 12.78 2.75 10.18
CA LYS A 179 13.93 3.47 10.77
C LYS A 179 15.13 2.57 11.07
N LYS A 180 15.11 1.29 10.64
CA LYS A 180 16.13 0.27 10.90
C LYS A 180 16.39 0.01 12.40
N ARG A 181 15.43 0.31 13.27
CA ARG A 181 15.50 0.08 14.72
C ARG A 181 14.95 -1.31 15.05
N LEU A 182 15.64 -2.37 14.57
CA LEU A 182 15.15 -3.75 14.64
C LEU A 182 14.85 -4.26 16.07
N PRO A 183 15.65 -3.96 17.11
CA PRO A 183 15.32 -4.37 18.49
C PRO A 183 14.05 -3.69 19.04
N GLU A 184 13.77 -2.46 18.65
CA GLU A 184 12.55 -1.74 19.00
C GLU A 184 11.34 -2.35 18.28
N ALA A 185 11.48 -2.62 16.97
CA ALA A 185 10.45 -3.29 16.18
C ALA A 185 10.07 -4.66 16.76
N GLU A 186 11.06 -5.46 17.14
CA GLU A 186 10.86 -6.76 17.76
C GLU A 186 10.05 -6.66 19.05
N ARG A 187 10.36 -5.69 19.92
CA ARG A 187 9.58 -5.46 21.15
C ARG A 187 8.12 -5.12 20.86
N GLN A 188 7.87 -4.26 19.86
CA GLN A 188 6.51 -3.86 19.47
C GLN A 188 5.71 -5.02 18.87
N PHE A 189 6.31 -5.82 18.01
CA PHE A 189 5.65 -7.02 17.47
C PHE A 189 5.44 -8.10 18.55
N ALA A 190 6.37 -8.24 19.49
CA ALA A 190 6.19 -9.13 20.65
C ALA A 190 5.01 -8.68 21.53
N GLN A 191 4.84 -7.37 21.75
CA GLN A 191 3.67 -6.81 22.41
C GLN A 191 2.38 -7.12 21.66
N ALA A 192 2.35 -6.94 20.33
CA ALA A 192 1.20 -7.30 19.52
C ALA A 192 0.82 -8.77 19.65
N LEU A 193 1.81 -9.68 19.64
CA LEU A 193 1.61 -11.11 19.79
C LEU A 193 1.25 -11.54 21.21
N ALA A 194 1.62 -10.75 22.23
CA ALA A 194 1.15 -10.96 23.60
C ALA A 194 -0.33 -10.61 23.76
N LEU A 195 -0.79 -9.59 23.06
CA LEU A 195 -2.20 -9.18 23.04
C LEU A 195 -3.06 -10.14 22.19
N THR A 196 -2.56 -10.56 21.03
CA THR A 196 -3.27 -11.45 20.10
C THR A 196 -2.30 -12.48 19.52
N PRO A 197 -2.11 -13.63 20.18
CA PRO A 197 -1.06 -14.60 19.83
C PRO A 197 -1.17 -15.20 18.41
N GLY A 198 -2.37 -15.23 17.85
CA GLY A 198 -2.65 -15.75 16.49
C GLY A 198 -2.82 -14.68 15.41
N ASP A 199 -2.53 -13.42 15.72
CA ASP A 199 -2.69 -12.33 14.74
C ASP A 199 -1.71 -12.53 13.57
N TYR A 200 -2.28 -12.78 12.39
CA TYR A 200 -1.51 -13.03 11.16
C TYR A 200 -0.56 -11.90 10.79
N PRO A 201 -1.00 -10.63 10.73
CA PRO A 201 -0.11 -9.50 10.47
C PRO A 201 1.07 -9.43 11.46
N ALA A 202 0.83 -9.57 12.76
CA ALA A 202 1.87 -9.52 13.78
C ALA A 202 2.88 -10.66 13.62
N LEU A 203 2.42 -11.90 13.37
CA LEU A 203 3.27 -13.06 13.11
C LEU A 203 4.15 -12.83 11.87
N LEU A 204 3.57 -12.35 10.78
CA LEU A 204 4.27 -12.08 9.53
C LEU A 204 5.33 -10.98 9.71
N ARG A 205 4.96 -9.86 10.32
CA ARG A 205 5.87 -8.71 10.56
C ARG A 205 7.00 -9.06 11.52
N MET A 206 6.70 -9.80 12.57
CA MET A 206 7.74 -10.30 13.47
C MET A 206 8.70 -11.25 12.74
N GLY A 207 8.20 -12.13 11.86
CA GLY A 207 9.02 -12.99 11.01
C GLY A 207 9.94 -12.16 10.09
N GLN A 208 9.44 -11.11 9.45
CA GLN A 208 10.24 -10.19 8.65
C GLN A 208 11.31 -9.45 9.47
N CYS A 209 10.96 -9.02 10.68
CA CYS A 209 11.89 -8.36 11.60
C CYS A 209 13.04 -9.30 12.00
N LEU A 210 12.74 -10.53 12.34
CA LEU A 210 13.76 -11.54 12.70
C LEU A 210 14.60 -11.95 11.48
N GLN A 211 14.02 -12.01 10.28
CA GLN A 211 14.78 -12.21 9.05
C GLN A 211 15.80 -11.08 8.83
N ALA A 212 15.38 -9.84 9.03
CA ALA A 212 16.26 -8.68 8.90
C ALA A 212 17.40 -8.68 9.96
N GLN A 213 17.19 -9.32 11.10
CA GLN A 213 18.21 -9.55 12.12
C GLN A 213 19.10 -10.78 11.85
N GLY A 214 18.87 -11.53 10.77
CA GLY A 214 19.59 -12.77 10.47
C GLY A 214 19.14 -13.99 11.29
N ARG A 215 18.12 -13.88 12.12
CA ARG A 215 17.57 -14.95 12.98
C ARG A 215 16.58 -15.83 12.20
N LEU A 216 17.08 -16.51 11.16
CA LEU A 216 16.27 -17.21 10.17
C LEU A 216 15.44 -18.36 10.77
N ALA A 217 15.99 -19.09 11.76
CA ALA A 217 15.27 -20.19 12.41
C ALA A 217 14.06 -19.70 13.21
N ASP A 218 14.22 -18.59 13.94
CA ASP A 218 13.13 -17.97 14.69
C ASP A 218 12.07 -17.40 13.75
N ALA A 219 12.49 -16.70 12.70
CA ALA A 219 11.60 -16.19 11.65
C ALA A 219 10.75 -17.30 11.03
N ARG A 220 11.38 -18.44 10.70
CA ARG A 220 10.67 -19.60 10.14
C ARG A 220 9.56 -20.13 11.04
N ARG A 221 9.79 -20.19 12.37
CA ARG A 221 8.75 -20.63 13.32
C ARG A 221 7.53 -19.70 13.31
N LEU A 222 7.75 -18.38 13.25
CA LEU A 222 6.66 -17.40 13.20
C LEU A 222 5.93 -17.42 11.87
N VAL A 223 6.64 -17.53 10.76
CA VAL A 223 6.06 -17.66 9.42
C VAL A 223 5.21 -18.92 9.30
N GLN A 224 5.65 -20.04 9.91
CA GLN A 224 4.84 -21.25 9.96
C GLN A 224 3.55 -21.03 10.75
N ARG A 225 3.60 -20.38 11.91
CA ARG A 225 2.40 -20.00 12.67
C ARG A 225 1.49 -19.06 11.89
N ALA A 226 2.04 -18.11 11.11
CA ALA A 226 1.24 -17.24 10.22
C ALA A 226 0.50 -18.07 9.15
N ARG A 227 1.16 -19.03 8.53
CA ARG A 227 0.54 -19.94 7.55
C ARG A 227 -0.58 -20.80 8.16
N GLU A 228 -0.43 -21.21 9.41
CA GLU A 228 -1.45 -21.95 10.15
C GLU A 228 -2.64 -21.06 10.54
N ALA A 229 -2.35 -19.81 10.94
CA ALA A 229 -3.40 -18.85 11.30
C ALA A 229 -4.25 -18.42 10.10
N TYR A 230 -3.65 -18.31 8.92
CA TYR A 230 -4.37 -17.90 7.70
C TYR A 230 -3.80 -18.60 6.45
N PRO A 231 -4.21 -19.85 6.18
CA PRO A 231 -3.62 -20.67 5.11
C PRO A 231 -3.83 -20.15 3.69
N GLY A 232 -4.89 -19.36 3.46
CA GLY A 232 -5.21 -18.77 2.16
C GLY A 232 -4.38 -17.53 1.79
N GLU A 233 -3.56 -17.02 2.73
CA GLU A 233 -2.80 -15.79 2.50
C GLU A 233 -1.40 -16.05 1.94
N ALA A 234 -1.14 -15.48 0.76
CA ALA A 234 0.06 -15.78 -0.01
C ALA A 234 1.36 -15.24 0.62
N GLN A 235 1.30 -14.12 1.36
CA GLN A 235 2.50 -13.42 1.82
C GLN A 235 3.38 -14.26 2.76
N ALA A 236 2.77 -15.05 3.66
CA ALA A 236 3.53 -15.94 4.54
C ALA A 236 4.22 -17.06 3.77
N VAL A 237 3.64 -17.52 2.65
CA VAL A 237 4.26 -18.52 1.76
C VAL A 237 5.49 -17.93 1.09
N LYS A 238 5.40 -16.71 0.56
CA LYS A 238 6.52 -15.99 -0.07
C LYS A 238 7.66 -15.70 0.92
N LEU A 239 7.33 -15.26 2.11
CA LEU A 239 8.32 -15.05 3.17
C LEU A 239 9.01 -16.37 3.57
N GLY A 240 8.25 -17.45 3.67
CA GLY A 240 8.77 -18.80 3.92
C GLY A 240 9.79 -19.23 2.86
N ALA A 241 9.50 -18.99 1.58
CA ALA A 241 10.43 -19.26 0.49
C ALA A 241 11.72 -18.43 0.61
N SER A 242 11.61 -17.15 0.92
CA SER A 242 12.77 -16.27 1.13
C SER A 242 13.65 -16.76 2.29
N LEU A 243 13.04 -17.18 3.39
CA LEU A 243 13.78 -17.76 4.53
C LEU A 243 14.50 -19.06 4.15
N LYS A 244 13.85 -19.97 3.39
CA LYS A 244 14.46 -21.21 2.89
C LYS A 244 15.66 -20.94 1.99
N LEU A 245 15.60 -19.93 1.12
CA LEU A 245 16.76 -19.49 0.32
C LEU A 245 17.91 -19.04 1.24
N GLY A 246 17.63 -18.21 2.24
CA GLY A 246 18.62 -17.79 3.24
C GLY A 246 19.21 -18.96 4.05
N MET A 247 18.45 -20.02 4.23
CA MET A 247 18.87 -21.25 4.93
C MET A 247 19.51 -22.31 4.00
N ARG A 248 19.79 -21.96 2.72
CA ARG A 248 20.34 -22.85 1.69
C ARG A 248 19.46 -24.05 1.36
N ASP A 249 18.14 -23.89 1.44
CA ASP A 249 17.15 -24.87 0.99
C ASP A 249 16.43 -24.33 -0.29
N PRO A 250 17.10 -24.35 -1.47
CA PRO A 250 16.52 -23.85 -2.69
C PRO A 250 15.37 -24.72 -3.22
N ALA A 251 15.39 -26.03 -2.95
CA ALA A 251 14.33 -26.93 -3.37
C ALA A 251 13.02 -26.65 -2.62
N GLY A 252 13.09 -26.51 -1.29
CA GLY A 252 11.96 -26.12 -0.47
C GLY A 252 11.45 -24.71 -0.79
N ALA A 253 12.36 -23.80 -1.12
CA ALA A 253 11.98 -22.44 -1.55
C ALA A 253 11.21 -22.47 -2.88
N LEU A 254 11.68 -23.24 -3.87
CA LEU A 254 11.01 -23.38 -5.17
C LEU A 254 9.58 -23.92 -5.00
N SER A 255 9.40 -24.92 -4.13
CA SER A 255 8.08 -25.48 -3.81
C SER A 255 7.13 -24.42 -3.23
N ASP A 256 7.60 -23.60 -2.28
CA ASP A 256 6.79 -22.52 -1.70
C ASP A 256 6.48 -21.42 -2.74
N LEU A 257 7.43 -21.05 -3.61
CA LEU A 257 7.21 -20.06 -4.67
C LEU A 257 6.18 -20.54 -5.70
N GLN A 258 6.17 -21.84 -6.01
CA GLN A 258 5.12 -22.43 -6.85
C GLN A 258 3.76 -22.44 -6.17
N ALA A 259 3.72 -22.65 -4.85
CA ALA A 259 2.50 -22.54 -4.07
C ALA A 259 1.99 -21.10 -4.04
N TYR A 260 2.89 -20.12 -3.86
CA TYR A 260 2.55 -18.70 -3.94
C TYR A 260 1.96 -18.32 -5.29
N GLU A 261 2.57 -18.73 -6.38
CA GLU A 261 2.10 -18.45 -7.75
C GLU A 261 0.68 -18.99 -8.01
N ARG A 262 0.30 -20.10 -7.36
CA ARG A 262 -1.09 -20.62 -7.44
C ARG A 262 -2.08 -19.76 -6.65
N LEU A 263 -1.65 -19.16 -5.53
CA LEU A 263 -2.49 -18.29 -4.70
C LEU A 263 -2.60 -16.87 -5.27
N LEU A 264 -1.50 -16.35 -5.79
CA LEU A 264 -1.40 -14.98 -6.31
C LEU A 264 -0.49 -14.97 -7.54
N PRO A 265 -1.03 -15.23 -8.74
CA PRO A 265 -0.25 -15.28 -9.97
C PRO A 265 0.21 -13.89 -10.43
N GLY A 266 1.33 -13.87 -11.17
CA GLY A 266 1.80 -12.69 -11.89
C GLY A 266 2.70 -11.74 -11.08
N ASP A 267 3.19 -12.13 -9.89
CA ASP A 267 4.15 -11.34 -9.13
C ASP A 267 5.58 -11.49 -9.70
N PRO A 268 6.16 -10.44 -10.31
CA PRO A 268 7.51 -10.52 -10.88
C PRO A 268 8.58 -10.90 -9.84
N GLY A 269 8.42 -10.47 -8.58
CA GLY A 269 9.35 -10.83 -7.51
C GLY A 269 9.40 -12.34 -7.26
N THR A 270 8.27 -13.03 -7.42
CA THR A 270 8.23 -14.50 -7.34
C THR A 270 8.98 -15.15 -8.49
N VAL A 271 8.83 -14.63 -9.70
CA VAL A 271 9.58 -15.12 -10.89
C VAL A 271 11.10 -14.98 -10.67
N PHE A 272 11.55 -13.84 -10.15
CA PHE A 272 12.95 -13.63 -9.81
C PHE A 272 13.45 -14.63 -8.76
N LEU A 273 12.71 -14.83 -7.66
CA LEU A 273 13.08 -15.75 -6.60
C LEU A 273 13.07 -17.21 -7.06
N GLN A 274 12.18 -17.60 -8.00
CA GLN A 274 12.23 -18.92 -8.66
C GLN A 274 13.53 -19.09 -9.43
N GLY A 275 13.98 -18.06 -10.14
CA GLY A 275 15.28 -18.03 -10.81
C GLY A 275 16.44 -18.27 -9.83
N VAL A 276 16.44 -17.57 -8.69
CA VAL A 276 17.44 -17.74 -7.62
C VAL A 276 17.42 -19.15 -7.03
N ALA A 277 16.23 -19.71 -6.78
CA ALA A 277 16.09 -21.07 -6.26
C ALA A 277 16.64 -22.11 -7.27
N LEU A 278 16.29 -21.99 -8.54
CA LEU A 278 16.77 -22.86 -9.60
C LEU A 278 18.29 -22.77 -9.80
N GLU A 279 18.86 -21.57 -9.69
CA GLU A 279 20.31 -21.36 -9.67
C GLU A 279 20.97 -22.09 -8.50
N GLY A 280 20.42 -21.94 -7.29
CA GLY A 280 20.90 -22.63 -6.10
C GLY A 280 20.84 -24.17 -6.20
N MET A 281 19.94 -24.69 -7.05
CA MET A 281 19.85 -26.11 -7.38
C MET A 281 20.78 -26.54 -8.52
N GLY A 282 21.57 -25.63 -9.10
CA GLY A 282 22.43 -25.91 -10.28
C GLY A 282 21.66 -26.00 -11.61
N ARG A 283 20.35 -25.72 -11.62
CA ARG A 283 19.49 -25.84 -12.81
C ARG A 283 19.56 -24.58 -13.68
N ARG A 284 20.75 -24.31 -14.25
CA ARG A 284 21.10 -23.05 -14.95
C ARG A 284 20.13 -22.68 -16.08
N VAL A 285 19.73 -23.64 -16.91
CA VAL A 285 18.82 -23.37 -18.05
C VAL A 285 17.49 -22.87 -17.55
N ALA A 286 16.91 -23.55 -16.59
CA ALA A 286 15.62 -23.16 -16.00
C ALA A 286 15.72 -21.82 -15.24
N ALA A 287 16.83 -21.57 -14.52
CA ALA A 287 17.10 -20.29 -13.87
C ALA A 287 17.18 -19.13 -14.88
N ALA A 288 17.89 -19.34 -15.99
CA ALA A 288 18.00 -18.36 -17.07
C ALA A 288 16.64 -18.01 -17.68
N GLN A 289 15.76 -18.99 -17.88
CA GLN A 289 14.39 -18.75 -18.34
C GLN A 289 13.61 -17.86 -17.39
N GLN A 290 13.69 -18.10 -16.07
CA GLN A 290 13.02 -17.26 -15.09
C GLN A 290 13.61 -15.84 -15.01
N PHE A 291 14.92 -15.69 -15.05
CA PHE A 291 15.55 -14.37 -15.09
C PHE A 291 15.19 -13.58 -16.34
N ALA A 292 15.17 -14.23 -17.53
CA ALA A 292 14.74 -13.60 -18.76
C ALA A 292 13.26 -13.14 -18.68
N ARG A 293 12.38 -14.00 -18.17
CA ARG A 293 10.96 -13.67 -17.93
C ARG A 293 10.82 -12.48 -16.97
N TYR A 294 11.58 -12.47 -15.88
CA TYR A 294 11.58 -11.36 -14.92
C TYR A 294 11.96 -10.03 -15.58
N LEU A 295 13.03 -10.01 -16.40
CA LEU A 295 13.52 -8.80 -17.08
C LEU A 295 12.54 -8.23 -18.10
N GLN A 296 11.63 -9.05 -18.66
CA GLN A 296 10.55 -8.56 -19.53
C GLN A 296 9.57 -7.65 -18.77
N SER A 297 9.34 -7.91 -17.48
CA SER A 297 8.42 -7.13 -16.64
C SER A 297 9.12 -6.06 -15.83
N VAL A 298 10.37 -6.30 -15.42
CA VAL A 298 11.15 -5.40 -14.55
C VAL A 298 12.58 -5.29 -15.10
N PRO A 299 12.82 -4.38 -16.06
CA PRO A 299 14.14 -4.26 -16.72
C PRO A 299 15.19 -3.51 -15.89
N GLN A 300 14.83 -2.86 -14.78
CA GLN A 300 15.71 -2.01 -13.99
C GLN A 300 15.65 -2.35 -12.49
N GLY A 301 16.68 -1.91 -11.76
CA GLY A 301 16.80 -2.12 -10.32
C GLY A 301 17.80 -3.22 -9.96
N GLN A 302 18.03 -3.40 -8.66
CA GLN A 302 19.08 -4.31 -8.16
C GLN A 302 18.88 -5.77 -8.59
N ALA A 303 17.63 -6.27 -8.51
CA ALA A 303 17.31 -7.63 -8.94
C ALA A 303 17.45 -7.83 -10.44
N ALA A 304 17.10 -6.82 -11.25
CA ALA A 304 17.33 -6.84 -12.70
C ALA A 304 18.82 -6.84 -13.04
N GLY A 305 19.63 -6.06 -12.33
CA GLY A 305 21.09 -6.09 -12.44
C GLY A 305 21.67 -7.48 -12.14
N TYR A 306 21.17 -8.12 -11.07
CA TYR A 306 21.57 -9.50 -10.75
C TYR A 306 21.20 -10.46 -11.87
N ALA A 307 19.93 -10.46 -12.31
CA ALA A 307 19.45 -11.34 -13.38
C ALA A 307 20.25 -11.15 -14.67
N THR A 308 20.49 -9.90 -15.08
CA THR A 308 21.31 -9.57 -16.27
C THR A 308 22.74 -10.10 -16.14
N ALA A 309 23.38 -9.89 -15.00
CA ALA A 309 24.74 -10.37 -14.76
C ALA A 309 24.84 -11.91 -14.86
N ARG A 310 23.81 -12.63 -14.35
CA ARG A 310 23.76 -14.10 -14.45
C ARG A 310 23.57 -14.57 -15.90
N LEU A 311 22.64 -13.96 -16.63
CA LEU A 311 22.41 -14.28 -18.04
C LEU A 311 23.66 -14.03 -18.89
N GLN A 312 24.38 -12.94 -18.63
CA GLN A 312 25.66 -12.65 -19.32
C GLN A 312 26.76 -13.66 -18.95
N ALA A 313 26.90 -13.99 -17.66
CA ALA A 313 27.90 -14.95 -17.19
C ALA A 313 27.68 -16.36 -17.74
N TRP A 314 26.42 -16.71 -18.04
CA TRP A 314 26.05 -18.01 -18.60
C TRP A 314 25.96 -18.02 -20.14
N GLY A 315 26.21 -16.89 -20.82
CA GLY A 315 26.17 -16.76 -22.27
C GLY A 315 24.78 -16.67 -22.90
N TYR A 316 23.73 -16.40 -22.10
CA TYR A 316 22.36 -16.21 -22.60
C TYR A 316 22.06 -14.78 -23.03
N MET A 317 22.95 -13.82 -22.72
CA MET A 317 22.83 -12.41 -23.08
C MET A 317 24.20 -11.85 -23.43
N GLN A 318 24.29 -11.06 -24.50
CA GLN A 318 25.55 -10.41 -24.91
C GLN A 318 25.88 -9.27 -23.90
N ARG A 319 27.17 -9.13 -23.60
CA ARG A 319 27.64 -7.95 -22.87
C ARG A 319 27.62 -6.74 -23.79
N PRO A 320 27.15 -5.58 -23.34
CA PRO A 320 27.33 -4.35 -24.11
C PRO A 320 28.83 -4.11 -24.35
N PRO A 321 29.22 -3.58 -25.51
CA PRO A 321 30.62 -3.25 -25.78
C PRO A 321 31.11 -2.27 -24.69
N GLN A 322 32.30 -2.56 -24.13
CA GLN A 322 32.90 -1.63 -23.17
C GLN A 322 33.27 -0.35 -23.91
N PRO A 323 32.94 0.84 -23.37
CA PRO A 323 33.44 2.07 -23.92
C PRO A 323 34.96 2.06 -23.85
N ARG A 324 35.61 2.35 -24.99
CA ARG A 324 37.07 2.49 -25.07
C ARG A 324 37.53 3.75 -24.39
#